data_cd0e149f81ab60e4ca501e237984184d
#
_entry.id   cd0e149f81ab60e4ca501e237984184d
#
_cell.length_a   1.000
_cell.length_b   1.000
_cell.length_c   1.000
_cell.angle_alpha   90.00
_cell.angle_beta   90.00
_cell.angle_gamma   90.00
#
_symmetry.space_group_name_H-M   'P 1'
#
loop_
_entity.id
_entity.type
_entity.pdbx_description
1 polymer ?
#
loop_
_entity_poly.entity_id
_entity_poly.type
_entity_poly.pdbx_seq_one_letter_code
_entity_poly.pdbx_strand_id
1 'polypeptide(L)'
;MVRASMGHLRDLPKSQFGIDVEHDFAPKYINIRGKGDLIKALKKDAKNADKVYLASDPDREGEAIAWHLAHILDIDPASDCRIVFNEITKPASQEAVKEPRPINMDRVDAQQARRMLDRIVGYKLSPLLWRKIRKGLSAGRVQSVTVKLICDREKEIQAFQSEEYWTVGCKLRHQKSALFEAELALVDGKKLAVHEEGGKNFVLHDEQAAKALTEDLGAQLFSVAAVKKSQRKRRPAAPFTTSSLQQDAARKLGFTSRKTMMLAQQLYEGIEL
;
A
#
# COMPACT_ATOMS: atom_id res chain seq x y z
N MET A 1 -23.13 -12.51 -24.76
CA MET A 1 -22.96 -13.50 -23.63
C MET A 1 -21.73 -13.09 -22.83
N VAL A 2 -21.75 -13.14 -21.49
CA VAL A 2 -20.61 -12.85 -20.62
C VAL A 2 -20.17 -14.14 -19.90
N ARG A 3 -18.86 -14.39 -19.85
CA ARG A 3 -18.25 -15.52 -19.17
C ARG A 3 -17.07 -15.08 -18.32
N ALA A 4 -16.91 -15.68 -17.15
CA ALA A 4 -15.78 -15.41 -16.27
C ALA A 4 -14.70 -16.50 -16.39
N SER A 5 -13.43 -16.09 -16.50
CA SER A 5 -12.27 -17.00 -16.50
C SER A 5 -11.93 -17.51 -15.08
N MET A 6 -12.48 -16.88 -14.04
CA MET A 6 -12.15 -17.17 -12.65
C MET A 6 -10.63 -17.09 -12.38
N GLY A 7 -9.99 -16.02 -12.88
CA GLY A 7 -8.56 -15.77 -12.80
C GLY A 7 -7.77 -16.46 -13.93
N HIS A 8 -6.50 -16.77 -13.66
CA HIS A 8 -5.63 -17.43 -14.65
C HIS A 8 -6.11 -18.84 -15.00
N LEU A 9 -6.05 -19.18 -16.29
CA LEU A 9 -6.31 -20.52 -16.82
C LEU A 9 -5.03 -21.24 -17.24
N ARG A 10 -3.93 -20.52 -17.42
CA ARG A 10 -2.63 -21.01 -17.86
C ARG A 10 -1.55 -20.40 -16.97
N ASP A 11 -0.58 -21.19 -16.52
CA ASP A 11 0.52 -20.74 -15.66
C ASP A 11 1.73 -21.68 -15.80
N LEU A 12 2.84 -21.32 -15.18
CA LEU A 12 4.00 -22.20 -15.03
C LEU A 12 3.64 -23.44 -14.20
N PRO A 13 4.21 -24.63 -14.49
CA PRO A 13 3.91 -25.84 -13.74
C PRO A 13 4.27 -25.68 -12.25
N LYS A 14 3.39 -26.20 -11.36
CA LYS A 14 3.60 -26.08 -9.91
C LYS A 14 4.76 -26.92 -9.37
N SER A 15 4.99 -28.09 -9.95
CA SER A 15 5.96 -29.08 -9.46
C SER A 15 7.31 -29.03 -10.18
N GLN A 16 7.46 -28.18 -11.16
CA GLN A 16 8.66 -28.03 -11.97
C GLN A 16 9.11 -26.58 -12.03
N PHE A 17 10.38 -26.33 -12.28
CA PHE A 17 10.91 -24.98 -12.44
C PHE A 17 10.21 -24.24 -13.60
N GLY A 18 10.09 -24.89 -14.76
CA GLY A 18 9.28 -24.43 -15.88
C GLY A 18 9.81 -23.18 -16.59
N ILE A 19 11.08 -22.88 -16.43
CA ILE A 19 11.78 -21.77 -17.11
C ILE A 19 13.10 -22.32 -17.65
N ASP A 20 13.37 -22.10 -18.93
CA ASP A 20 14.66 -22.44 -19.56
C ASP A 20 15.59 -21.22 -19.42
N VAL A 21 16.51 -21.29 -18.46
CA VAL A 21 17.44 -20.19 -18.15
C VAL A 21 18.52 -20.03 -19.22
N GLU A 22 18.80 -21.08 -19.98
CA GLU A 22 19.86 -21.09 -21.00
C GLU A 22 19.36 -20.58 -22.34
N HIS A 23 18.04 -20.61 -22.56
CA HIS A 23 17.41 -20.16 -23.80
C HIS A 23 16.45 -18.98 -23.50
N ASP A 24 17.02 -17.82 -23.22
CA ASP A 24 16.32 -16.54 -23.05
C ASP A 24 15.15 -16.61 -22.04
N PHE A 25 15.33 -17.39 -20.96
CA PHE A 25 14.32 -17.56 -19.92
C PHE A 25 12.96 -18.04 -20.42
N ALA A 26 12.92 -18.80 -21.51
CA ALA A 26 11.68 -19.25 -22.14
C ALA A 26 10.76 -19.97 -21.14
N PRO A 27 9.52 -19.49 -20.93
CA PRO A 27 8.60 -20.07 -19.95
C PRO A 27 7.80 -21.22 -20.56
N LYS A 28 7.71 -22.32 -19.84
CA LYS A 28 6.87 -23.46 -20.18
C LYS A 28 5.49 -23.30 -19.54
N TYR A 29 4.58 -22.64 -20.21
CA TYR A 29 3.21 -22.49 -19.71
C TYR A 29 2.38 -23.75 -19.97
N ILE A 30 1.56 -24.11 -18.98
CA ILE A 30 0.58 -25.22 -19.06
C ILE A 30 -0.80 -24.73 -18.60
N ASN A 31 -1.85 -25.38 -19.07
CA ASN A 31 -3.20 -25.14 -18.54
C ASN A 31 -3.26 -25.59 -17.08
N ILE A 32 -3.87 -24.77 -16.24
CA ILE A 32 -3.98 -25.04 -14.80
C ILE A 32 -4.85 -26.29 -14.59
N ARG A 33 -4.33 -27.24 -13.81
CA ARG A 33 -5.04 -28.46 -13.45
C ARG A 33 -6.36 -28.14 -12.75
N GLY A 34 -7.45 -28.80 -13.16
CA GLY A 34 -8.81 -28.56 -12.63
C GLY A 34 -9.59 -27.46 -13.38
N LYS A 35 -8.98 -26.78 -14.36
CA LYS A 35 -9.66 -25.77 -15.20
C LYS A 35 -10.10 -26.32 -16.58
N GLY A 36 -9.92 -27.62 -16.83
CA GLY A 36 -10.17 -28.20 -18.15
C GLY A 36 -11.61 -28.02 -18.64
N ASP A 37 -12.60 -28.24 -17.79
CA ASP A 37 -14.01 -28.12 -18.18
C ASP A 37 -14.41 -26.65 -18.46
N LEU A 38 -13.86 -25.71 -17.67
CA LEU A 38 -14.05 -24.29 -17.94
C LEU A 38 -13.42 -23.89 -19.29
N ILE A 39 -12.20 -24.38 -19.58
CA ILE A 39 -11.52 -24.13 -20.86
C ILE A 39 -12.34 -24.70 -22.04
N LYS A 40 -12.88 -25.92 -21.89
CA LYS A 40 -13.75 -26.53 -22.92
C LYS A 40 -15.01 -25.70 -23.16
N ALA A 41 -15.65 -25.24 -22.08
CA ALA A 41 -16.86 -24.41 -22.16
C ALA A 41 -16.54 -23.07 -22.86
N LEU A 42 -15.45 -22.37 -22.46
CA LEU A 42 -15.03 -21.14 -23.11
C LEU A 42 -14.69 -21.31 -24.59
N LYS A 43 -14.00 -22.38 -24.96
CA LYS A 43 -13.72 -22.70 -26.37
C LYS A 43 -14.98 -22.94 -27.17
N LYS A 44 -15.96 -23.65 -26.59
CA LYS A 44 -17.24 -23.89 -27.24
C LYS A 44 -17.99 -22.59 -27.47
N ASP A 45 -18.06 -21.74 -26.45
CA ASP A 45 -18.76 -20.45 -26.54
C ASP A 45 -18.07 -19.51 -27.53
N ALA A 46 -16.74 -19.45 -27.54
CA ALA A 46 -15.96 -18.65 -28.46
C ALA A 46 -16.16 -19.06 -29.93
N LYS A 47 -16.24 -20.36 -30.20
CA LYS A 47 -16.52 -20.87 -31.56
C LYS A 47 -17.89 -20.50 -32.12
N ASN A 48 -18.85 -20.28 -31.22
CA ASN A 48 -20.23 -19.93 -31.59
C ASN A 48 -20.50 -18.42 -31.59
N ALA A 49 -19.46 -17.61 -31.31
CA ALA A 49 -19.57 -16.16 -31.24
C ALA A 49 -18.96 -15.52 -32.50
N ASP A 50 -19.61 -14.50 -33.02
CA ASP A 50 -19.10 -13.72 -34.17
C ASP A 50 -17.83 -12.94 -33.77
N LYS A 51 -17.74 -12.47 -32.53
CA LYS A 51 -16.60 -11.74 -31.98
C LYS A 51 -16.44 -12.01 -30.48
N VAL A 52 -15.19 -12.14 -30.05
CA VAL A 52 -14.84 -12.37 -28.65
C VAL A 52 -14.04 -11.18 -28.13
N TYR A 53 -14.48 -10.62 -27.01
CA TYR A 53 -13.77 -9.56 -26.30
C TYR A 53 -13.21 -10.06 -24.97
N LEU A 54 -11.99 -9.64 -24.67
CA LEU A 54 -11.26 -9.96 -23.45
C LEU A 54 -11.33 -8.75 -22.51
N ALA A 55 -12.07 -8.86 -21.42
CA ALA A 55 -12.47 -7.75 -20.54
C ALA A 55 -11.91 -7.91 -19.11
N SER A 56 -10.65 -8.27 -18.98
CA SER A 56 -9.95 -8.29 -17.69
C SER A 56 -9.50 -6.89 -17.25
N ASP A 57 -9.04 -6.75 -16.00
CA ASP A 57 -8.64 -5.48 -15.41
C ASP A 57 -7.61 -4.70 -16.24
N PRO A 58 -7.57 -3.35 -16.15
CA PRO A 58 -6.67 -2.50 -16.93
C PRO A 58 -5.23 -2.46 -16.41
N ASP A 59 -4.78 -3.49 -15.69
CA ASP A 59 -3.44 -3.63 -15.17
C ASP A 59 -2.63 -4.73 -15.90
N ARG A 60 -1.38 -4.92 -15.51
CA ARG A 60 -0.51 -5.94 -16.13
C ARG A 60 -0.98 -7.38 -15.86
N GLU A 61 -1.64 -7.65 -14.73
CA GLU A 61 -2.19 -8.98 -14.44
C GLU A 61 -3.39 -9.27 -15.34
N GLY A 62 -4.30 -8.29 -15.50
CA GLY A 62 -5.41 -8.40 -16.43
C GLY A 62 -4.96 -8.53 -17.88
N GLU A 63 -3.91 -7.83 -18.30
CA GLU A 63 -3.34 -7.93 -19.63
C GLU A 63 -2.74 -9.33 -19.89
N ALA A 64 -2.05 -9.90 -18.90
CA ALA A 64 -1.54 -11.27 -18.98
C ALA A 64 -2.68 -12.31 -18.98
N ILE A 65 -3.75 -12.10 -18.22
CA ILE A 65 -4.94 -12.97 -18.27
C ILE A 65 -5.54 -12.96 -19.68
N ALA A 66 -5.72 -11.75 -20.26
CA ALA A 66 -6.22 -11.59 -21.62
C ALA A 66 -5.33 -12.31 -22.65
N TRP A 67 -4.01 -12.17 -22.56
CA TRP A 67 -3.05 -12.84 -23.41
C TRP A 67 -3.12 -14.37 -23.30
N HIS A 68 -3.20 -14.89 -22.08
CA HIS A 68 -3.36 -16.33 -21.86
C HIS A 68 -4.69 -16.86 -22.40
N LEU A 69 -5.78 -16.06 -22.28
CA LEU A 69 -7.07 -16.40 -22.86
C LEU A 69 -7.03 -16.36 -24.37
N ALA A 70 -6.41 -15.34 -24.98
CA ALA A 70 -6.22 -15.26 -26.42
C ALA A 70 -5.52 -16.51 -26.97
N HIS A 71 -4.43 -16.93 -26.32
CA HIS A 71 -3.74 -18.18 -26.68
C HIS A 71 -4.61 -19.45 -26.53
N ILE A 72 -5.42 -19.54 -25.45
CA ILE A 72 -6.31 -20.70 -25.22
C ILE A 72 -7.45 -20.72 -26.25
N LEU A 73 -7.99 -19.59 -26.63
CA LEU A 73 -9.13 -19.45 -27.51
C LEU A 73 -8.76 -19.30 -28.99
N ASP A 74 -7.45 -19.31 -29.29
CA ASP A 74 -6.92 -19.14 -30.64
C ASP A 74 -7.29 -17.80 -31.26
N ILE A 75 -7.18 -16.72 -30.46
CA ILE A 75 -7.44 -15.33 -30.87
C ILE A 75 -6.10 -14.65 -31.10
N ASP A 76 -5.98 -13.92 -32.20
CA ASP A 76 -4.78 -13.10 -32.46
C ASP A 76 -4.67 -11.96 -31.47
N PRO A 77 -3.58 -11.88 -30.65
CA PRO A 77 -3.35 -10.77 -29.71
C PRO A 77 -3.24 -9.39 -30.37
N ALA A 78 -2.89 -9.32 -31.65
CA ALA A 78 -2.79 -8.10 -32.44
C ALA A 78 -4.16 -7.60 -32.94
N SER A 79 -5.22 -8.42 -32.85
CA SER A 79 -6.57 -8.02 -33.21
C SER A 79 -7.21 -7.15 -32.14
N ASP A 80 -8.28 -6.40 -32.54
CA ASP A 80 -9.09 -5.60 -31.61
C ASP A 80 -9.99 -6.49 -30.76
N CYS A 81 -9.36 -7.29 -29.88
CA CYS A 81 -10.03 -8.23 -28.98
C CYS A 81 -10.07 -7.81 -27.52
N ARG A 82 -9.35 -6.76 -27.15
CA ARG A 82 -9.20 -6.28 -25.76
C ARG A 82 -10.09 -5.08 -25.52
N ILE A 83 -10.95 -5.14 -24.51
CA ILE A 83 -11.73 -4.00 -24.01
C ILE A 83 -11.31 -3.68 -22.57
N VAL A 84 -11.25 -2.40 -22.23
CA VAL A 84 -10.75 -1.91 -20.93
C VAL A 84 -11.73 -0.90 -20.36
N PHE A 85 -12.08 -1.07 -19.10
CA PHE A 85 -12.86 -0.12 -18.34
C PHE A 85 -12.34 -0.08 -16.89
N ASN A 86 -12.47 1.07 -16.24
CA ASN A 86 -11.99 1.29 -14.89
C ASN A 86 -13.07 1.04 -13.82
N GLU A 87 -14.32 0.83 -14.26
CA GLU A 87 -15.48 0.59 -13.40
C GLU A 87 -16.46 -0.36 -14.09
N ILE A 88 -17.19 -1.14 -13.28
CA ILE A 88 -18.18 -2.09 -13.78
C ILE A 88 -19.55 -1.42 -13.75
N THR A 89 -19.74 -0.42 -14.61
CA THR A 89 -21.02 0.25 -14.83
C THR A 89 -21.51 0.01 -16.25
N LYS A 90 -22.82 0.12 -16.46
CA LYS A 90 -23.40 -0.06 -17.79
C LYS A 90 -22.85 0.95 -18.82
N PRO A 91 -22.72 2.26 -18.51
CA PRO A 91 -22.15 3.22 -19.45
C PRO A 91 -20.68 2.90 -19.79
N ALA A 92 -19.84 2.62 -18.78
CA ALA A 92 -18.42 2.34 -18.99
C ALA A 92 -18.22 1.07 -19.84
N SER A 93 -19.01 0.02 -19.57
CA SER A 93 -18.96 -1.23 -20.35
C SER A 93 -19.40 -1.03 -21.79
N GLN A 94 -20.45 -0.23 -22.04
CA GLN A 94 -20.93 0.08 -23.38
C GLN A 94 -19.92 0.92 -24.18
N GLU A 95 -19.23 1.84 -23.52
CA GLU A 95 -18.21 2.67 -24.17
C GLU A 95 -16.98 1.84 -24.52
N ALA A 96 -16.51 1.00 -23.60
CA ALA A 96 -15.36 0.12 -23.82
C ALA A 96 -15.54 -0.84 -25.01
N VAL A 97 -16.77 -1.29 -25.28
CA VAL A 97 -17.08 -2.16 -26.44
C VAL A 97 -16.96 -1.40 -27.76
N LYS A 98 -17.13 -0.08 -27.77
CA LYS A 98 -16.99 0.73 -28.99
C LYS A 98 -15.53 0.97 -29.38
N GLU A 99 -14.63 0.91 -28.42
CA GLU A 99 -13.19 1.19 -28.60
C GLU A 99 -12.32 -0.01 -28.19
N PRO A 100 -12.47 -1.17 -28.86
CA PRO A 100 -11.60 -2.31 -28.59
C PRO A 100 -10.20 -2.03 -29.13
N ARG A 101 -9.21 -2.65 -28.53
CA ARG A 101 -7.79 -2.51 -28.89
C ARG A 101 -7.05 -3.85 -28.94
N PRO A 102 -5.84 -3.90 -29.49
CA PRO A 102 -4.93 -5.03 -29.31
C PRO A 102 -4.51 -5.22 -27.85
N ILE A 103 -4.02 -6.41 -27.53
CA ILE A 103 -3.37 -6.70 -26.25
C ILE A 103 -2.07 -5.92 -26.17
N ASN A 104 -1.82 -5.26 -25.05
CA ASN A 104 -0.57 -4.53 -24.80
C ASN A 104 0.53 -5.51 -24.39
N MET A 105 1.39 -5.88 -25.34
CA MET A 105 2.47 -6.85 -25.11
C MET A 105 3.52 -6.35 -24.11
N ASP A 106 3.80 -5.06 -24.01
CA ASP A 106 4.74 -4.52 -23.01
C ASP A 106 4.27 -4.81 -21.58
N ARG A 107 2.96 -4.71 -21.33
CA ARG A 107 2.36 -5.07 -20.04
C ARG A 107 2.37 -6.56 -19.78
N VAL A 108 2.15 -7.36 -20.81
CA VAL A 108 2.25 -8.82 -20.75
C VAL A 108 3.67 -9.21 -20.40
N ASP A 109 4.67 -8.67 -21.09
CA ASP A 109 6.08 -8.96 -20.85
C ASP A 109 6.54 -8.51 -19.47
N ALA A 110 6.08 -7.36 -19.00
CA ALA A 110 6.32 -6.89 -17.63
C ALA A 110 5.75 -7.85 -16.56
N GLN A 111 4.57 -8.42 -16.79
CA GLN A 111 3.98 -9.43 -15.91
C GLN A 111 4.74 -10.75 -16.00
N GLN A 112 5.09 -11.21 -17.20
CA GLN A 112 5.87 -12.43 -17.40
C GLN A 112 7.25 -12.35 -16.75
N ALA A 113 7.97 -11.24 -16.95
CA ALA A 113 9.27 -11.01 -16.32
C ALA A 113 9.17 -11.07 -14.79
N ARG A 114 8.15 -10.44 -14.22
CA ARG A 114 7.88 -10.55 -12.78
C ARG A 114 7.59 -11.97 -12.35
N ARG A 115 6.73 -12.68 -13.08
CA ARG A 115 6.35 -14.06 -12.78
C ARG A 115 7.54 -15.00 -12.81
N MET A 116 8.41 -14.86 -13.83
CA MET A 116 9.63 -15.62 -13.97
C MET A 116 10.63 -15.31 -12.85
N LEU A 117 10.84 -14.04 -12.53
CA LEU A 117 11.72 -13.62 -11.45
C LEU A 117 11.29 -14.19 -10.10
N ASP A 118 9.99 -14.10 -9.76
CA ASP A 118 9.45 -14.67 -8.53
C ASP A 118 9.65 -16.20 -8.47
N ARG A 119 9.52 -16.88 -9.61
CA ARG A 119 9.79 -18.32 -9.74
C ARG A 119 11.27 -18.65 -9.53
N ILE A 120 12.17 -17.94 -10.19
CA ILE A 120 13.61 -18.16 -10.09
C ILE A 120 14.07 -17.94 -8.63
N VAL A 121 13.69 -16.82 -8.02
CA VAL A 121 14.04 -16.51 -6.64
C VAL A 121 13.49 -17.56 -5.68
N GLY A 122 12.20 -17.91 -5.80
CA GLY A 122 11.57 -18.90 -4.92
C GLY A 122 12.21 -20.28 -5.02
N TYR A 123 12.46 -20.78 -6.23
CA TYR A 123 13.02 -22.11 -6.44
C TYR A 123 14.50 -22.23 -6.11
N LYS A 124 15.27 -21.15 -6.25
CA LYS A 124 16.71 -21.17 -5.92
C LYS A 124 16.97 -20.89 -4.44
N LEU A 125 16.23 -19.98 -3.82
CA LEU A 125 16.48 -19.61 -2.43
C LEU A 125 15.74 -20.49 -1.41
N SER A 126 14.53 -20.96 -1.70
CA SER A 126 13.80 -21.80 -0.73
C SER A 126 14.56 -23.09 -0.37
N PRO A 127 15.15 -23.84 -1.30
CA PRO A 127 15.97 -25.02 -0.97
C PRO A 127 17.22 -24.68 -0.13
N LEU A 128 17.80 -23.49 -0.32
CA LEU A 128 18.91 -23.01 0.50
C LEU A 128 18.47 -22.82 1.95
N LEU A 129 17.31 -22.18 2.16
CA LEU A 129 16.71 -22.02 3.49
C LEU A 129 16.39 -23.36 4.14
N TRP A 130 15.88 -24.35 3.37
CA TRP A 130 15.58 -25.68 3.90
C TRP A 130 16.81 -26.42 4.39
N ARG A 131 17.91 -26.25 3.68
CA ARG A 131 19.21 -26.89 4.03
C ARG A 131 19.91 -26.20 5.20
N LYS A 132 19.83 -24.86 5.28
CA LYS A 132 20.59 -24.06 6.24
C LYS A 132 19.83 -23.73 7.53
N ILE A 133 18.50 -23.66 7.45
CA ILE A 133 17.66 -23.20 8.57
C ILE A 133 16.63 -24.28 8.92
N ARG A 134 15.57 -24.42 8.11
CA ARG A 134 14.48 -25.36 8.40
C ARG A 134 13.65 -25.64 7.15
N LYS A 135 13.18 -26.89 6.98
CA LYS A 135 12.25 -27.30 5.92
C LYS A 135 10.92 -26.53 6.04
N GLY A 136 10.31 -26.21 4.90
CA GLY A 136 9.01 -25.52 4.82
C GLY A 136 9.10 -23.99 4.80
N LEU A 137 10.28 -23.39 4.97
CA LEU A 137 10.48 -21.96 4.77
C LEU A 137 10.44 -21.61 3.28
N SER A 138 9.95 -20.43 2.96
CA SER A 138 9.97 -19.89 1.59
C SER A 138 10.67 -18.54 1.56
N ALA A 139 11.39 -18.30 0.47
CA ALA A 139 11.93 -17.00 0.14
C ALA A 139 11.15 -16.42 -1.03
N GLY A 140 10.97 -15.13 -1.02
CA GLY A 140 10.30 -14.42 -2.09
C GLY A 140 10.66 -12.95 -2.06
N ARG A 141 10.60 -12.32 -3.20
CA ARG A 141 10.99 -10.92 -3.40
C ARG A 141 10.24 -9.95 -2.49
N VAL A 142 8.94 -10.15 -2.31
CA VAL A 142 8.11 -9.35 -1.41
C VAL A 142 8.31 -9.74 0.06
N GLN A 143 8.28 -11.03 0.36
CA GLN A 143 8.41 -11.56 1.73
C GLN A 143 9.72 -11.14 2.39
N SER A 144 10.83 -11.29 1.69
CA SER A 144 12.17 -11.01 2.25
C SER A 144 12.35 -9.54 2.58
N VAL A 145 11.86 -8.63 1.72
CA VAL A 145 11.88 -7.19 1.98
C VAL A 145 10.98 -6.84 3.15
N THR A 146 9.79 -7.41 3.24
CA THR A 146 8.86 -7.16 4.36
C THR A 146 9.46 -7.57 5.69
N VAL A 147 10.06 -8.78 5.76
CA VAL A 147 10.74 -9.26 6.97
C VAL A 147 11.91 -8.34 7.33
N LYS A 148 12.70 -7.91 6.35
CA LYS A 148 13.82 -6.97 6.58
C LYS A 148 13.32 -5.67 7.21
N LEU A 149 12.28 -5.04 6.64
CA LEU A 149 11.72 -3.79 7.16
C LEU A 149 11.23 -3.94 8.60
N ILE A 150 10.56 -5.06 8.91
CA ILE A 150 10.10 -5.35 10.29
C ILE A 150 11.29 -5.52 11.22
N CYS A 151 12.31 -6.29 10.81
CA CYS A 151 13.50 -6.50 11.64
C CYS A 151 14.31 -5.20 11.84
N ASP A 152 14.44 -4.37 10.83
CA ASP A 152 15.13 -3.09 10.96
C ASP A 152 14.37 -2.17 11.93
N ARG A 153 13.05 -2.11 11.85
CA ARG A 153 12.22 -1.37 12.80
C ARG A 153 12.32 -1.91 14.22
N GLU A 154 12.35 -3.23 14.38
CA GLU A 154 12.51 -3.86 15.70
C GLU A 154 13.88 -3.53 16.32
N LYS A 155 14.93 -3.49 15.51
CA LYS A 155 16.26 -3.04 15.99
C LYS A 155 16.25 -1.60 16.46
N GLU A 156 15.55 -0.70 15.75
CA GLU A 156 15.39 0.69 16.18
C GLU A 156 14.66 0.77 17.53
N ILE A 157 13.59 -0.04 17.71
CA ILE A 157 12.84 -0.11 18.97
C ILE A 157 13.73 -0.63 20.10
N GLN A 158 14.50 -1.69 19.86
CA GLN A 158 15.40 -2.27 20.85
C GLN A 158 16.60 -1.36 21.19
N ALA A 159 17.05 -0.56 20.23
CA ALA A 159 18.13 0.41 20.44
C ALA A 159 17.64 1.72 21.09
N PHE A 160 16.31 1.90 21.19
CA PHE A 160 15.76 3.11 21.77
C PHE A 160 16.09 3.20 23.25
N GLN A 161 16.71 4.30 23.63
CA GLN A 161 16.96 4.66 25.04
C GLN A 161 15.96 5.75 25.42
N SER A 162 15.21 5.50 26.49
CA SER A 162 14.31 6.52 27.01
C SER A 162 15.12 7.60 27.73
N GLU A 163 14.90 8.84 27.34
CA GLU A 163 15.51 10.01 27.99
C GLU A 163 14.44 10.74 28.76
N GLU A 164 14.75 11.07 30.02
CA GLU A 164 13.86 11.88 30.84
C GLU A 164 13.98 13.35 30.42
N TYR A 165 12.85 13.99 30.25
CA TYR A 165 12.76 15.43 30.01
C TYR A 165 11.61 16.04 30.78
N TRP A 166 11.74 17.31 31.12
CA TRP A 166 10.74 18.08 31.84
C TRP A 166 10.31 19.29 31.06
N THR A 167 9.04 19.67 31.22
CA THR A 167 8.48 20.91 30.69
C THR A 167 7.96 21.76 31.85
N VAL A 168 8.12 23.06 31.76
CA VAL A 168 7.64 24.00 32.78
C VAL A 168 6.52 24.81 32.20
N GLY A 169 5.35 24.76 32.86
CA GLY A 169 4.17 25.55 32.52
C GLY A 169 3.72 26.37 33.68
N CYS A 170 3.13 27.55 33.43
CA CYS A 170 2.56 28.41 34.45
C CYS A 170 1.15 28.88 34.09
N LYS A 171 0.36 29.15 35.12
CA LYS A 171 -0.96 29.77 34.98
C LYS A 171 -0.84 31.23 35.38
N LEU A 172 -1.07 32.11 34.45
CA LEU A 172 -0.91 33.54 34.59
C LEU A 172 -2.28 34.26 34.58
N ARG A 173 -2.39 35.35 35.34
CA ARG A 173 -3.56 36.23 35.34
C ARG A 173 -3.11 37.67 35.42
N HIS A 174 -3.66 38.52 34.58
CA HIS A 174 -3.46 39.95 34.70
C HIS A 174 -4.72 40.59 35.32
N GLN A 175 -4.57 41.12 36.54
CA GLN A 175 -5.65 41.76 37.30
C GLN A 175 -6.96 40.93 37.34
N LYS A 176 -8.05 41.42 36.71
CA LYS A 176 -9.36 40.75 36.64
C LYS A 176 -9.56 39.94 35.36
N SER A 177 -8.51 39.74 34.55
CA SER A 177 -8.62 38.98 33.32
C SER A 177 -8.80 37.46 33.58
N ALA A 178 -9.20 36.74 32.55
CA ALA A 178 -9.23 35.29 32.58
C ALA A 178 -7.83 34.72 32.79
N LEU A 179 -7.74 33.55 33.41
CA LEU A 179 -6.53 32.75 33.54
C LEU A 179 -6.11 32.25 32.18
N PHE A 180 -4.83 32.34 31.88
CA PHE A 180 -4.25 31.69 30.67
C PHE A 180 -3.02 30.90 31.05
N GLU A 181 -2.75 29.85 30.27
CA GLU A 181 -1.60 28.98 30.43
C GLU A 181 -0.46 29.44 29.52
N ALA A 182 0.74 29.40 30.01
CA ALA A 182 1.97 29.68 29.29
C ALA A 182 2.97 28.58 29.54
N GLU A 183 3.76 28.25 28.51
CA GLU A 183 4.81 27.25 28.58
C GLU A 183 6.17 27.91 28.38
N LEU A 184 7.19 27.41 29.10
CA LEU A 184 8.55 27.84 28.95
C LEU A 184 9.05 27.51 27.54
N ALA A 185 9.41 28.53 26.78
CA ALA A 185 9.85 28.37 25.41
C ALA A 185 11.37 28.51 25.24
N LEU A 186 12.00 29.41 26.00
CA LEU A 186 13.41 29.75 25.88
C LEU A 186 14.03 29.96 27.25
N VAL A 187 15.26 29.53 27.46
CA VAL A 187 16.13 29.84 28.59
C VAL A 187 17.46 30.36 28.03
N ASP A 188 17.86 31.56 28.38
CA ASP A 188 19.10 32.22 27.90
C ASP A 188 19.24 32.19 26.37
N GLY A 189 18.11 32.43 25.66
CA GLY A 189 18.05 32.44 24.19
C GLY A 189 18.06 31.04 23.54
N LYS A 190 18.17 29.96 24.30
CA LYS A 190 18.09 28.59 23.82
C LYS A 190 16.67 28.04 23.96
N LYS A 191 16.17 27.40 22.92
CA LYS A 191 14.84 26.79 22.91
C LYS A 191 14.79 25.58 23.84
N LEU A 192 13.79 25.51 24.71
CA LEU A 192 13.49 24.29 25.46
C LEU A 192 13.07 23.19 24.48
N ALA A 193 13.73 22.06 24.52
CA ALA A 193 13.50 20.91 23.64
C ALA A 193 13.51 19.61 24.43
N VAL A 194 13.01 18.55 23.81
CA VAL A 194 13.00 17.18 24.35
C VAL A 194 14.36 16.52 24.23
N HIS A 195 15.09 16.85 23.17
CA HIS A 195 16.42 16.27 22.91
C HIS A 195 17.46 17.35 22.69
N GLU A 196 18.69 17.07 23.08
CA GLU A 196 19.80 17.98 22.86
C GLU A 196 20.29 17.89 21.41
N GLU A 197 20.35 19.05 20.74
CA GLU A 197 20.89 19.14 19.37
C GLU A 197 22.18 19.99 19.37
N GLY A 198 23.30 19.35 19.71
CA GLY A 198 24.61 19.97 19.61
C GLY A 198 24.76 21.32 20.33
N GLY A 199 24.20 21.46 21.50
CA GLY A 199 24.26 22.69 22.31
C GLY A 199 23.36 23.84 21.87
N LYS A 200 22.52 23.63 20.84
CA LYS A 200 21.58 24.65 20.31
C LYS A 200 20.32 24.79 21.16
N ASN A 201 19.94 23.73 21.84
CA ASN A 201 18.75 23.66 22.65
C ASN A 201 19.10 23.60 24.14
N PHE A 202 18.15 23.93 24.98
CA PHE A 202 18.17 23.70 26.41
C PHE A 202 17.25 22.51 26.72
N VAL A 203 17.73 21.57 27.51
CA VAL A 203 16.94 20.40 27.94
C VAL A 203 16.95 20.31 29.44
N LEU A 204 15.80 20.07 30.05
CA LEU A 204 15.66 19.78 31.47
C LEU A 204 15.68 18.26 31.65
N HIS A 205 16.78 17.72 32.14
CA HIS A 205 16.99 16.28 32.20
C HIS A 205 16.48 15.64 33.50
N ASP A 206 16.26 16.44 34.56
CA ASP A 206 15.88 15.91 35.86
C ASP A 206 14.88 16.80 36.58
N GLU A 207 14.20 16.21 37.57
CA GLU A 207 13.20 16.88 38.41
C GLU A 207 13.81 18.02 39.24
N GLN A 208 15.07 17.86 39.68
CA GLN A 208 15.70 18.84 40.54
C GLN A 208 15.97 20.15 39.80
N ALA A 209 16.48 20.08 38.57
CA ALA A 209 16.66 21.22 37.68
C ALA A 209 15.34 21.89 37.33
N ALA A 210 14.27 21.10 37.08
CA ALA A 210 12.96 21.63 36.81
C ALA A 210 12.34 22.36 38.00
N LYS A 211 12.52 21.83 39.23
CA LYS A 211 12.07 22.49 40.47
C LYS A 211 12.81 23.77 40.71
N ALA A 212 14.14 23.76 40.62
CA ALA A 212 14.96 24.98 40.84
C ALA A 212 14.57 26.09 39.87
N LEU A 213 14.34 25.76 38.58
CA LEU A 213 13.88 26.72 37.59
C LEU A 213 12.45 27.23 37.88
N THR A 214 11.57 26.37 38.38
CA THR A 214 10.20 26.74 38.75
C THR A 214 10.18 27.69 39.97
N GLU A 215 11.03 27.47 40.98
CA GLU A 215 11.19 28.33 42.15
C GLU A 215 11.73 29.70 41.73
N ASP A 216 12.74 29.75 40.87
CA ASP A 216 13.29 31.02 40.37
C ASP A 216 12.22 31.81 39.57
N LEU A 217 11.52 31.14 38.64
CA LEU A 217 10.45 31.77 37.89
C LEU A 217 9.27 32.26 38.78
N GLY A 218 8.96 31.55 39.83
CA GLY A 218 7.92 31.91 40.78
C GLY A 218 8.18 33.24 41.53
N ALA A 219 9.42 33.63 41.65
CA ALA A 219 9.87 34.88 42.29
C ALA A 219 9.91 36.09 41.29
N GLN A 220 9.74 35.82 39.97
CA GLN A 220 9.89 36.85 38.95
C GLN A 220 8.57 37.50 38.55
N LEU A 221 8.66 38.76 38.07
CA LEU A 221 7.55 39.46 37.46
C LEU A 221 7.45 39.14 35.97
N PHE A 222 6.27 38.67 35.53
CA PHE A 222 6.02 38.40 34.15
C PHE A 222 5.51 39.62 33.39
N SER A 223 6.04 39.82 32.18
CA SER A 223 5.59 40.86 31.26
C SER A 223 5.36 40.32 29.86
N VAL A 224 4.43 40.91 29.11
CA VAL A 224 4.17 40.53 27.73
C VAL A 224 5.19 41.22 26.82
N ALA A 225 6.15 40.47 26.30
CA ALA A 225 7.20 40.99 25.41
C ALA A 225 6.69 41.27 23.99
N ALA A 226 5.83 40.40 23.46
CA ALA A 226 5.28 40.59 22.12
C ALA A 226 3.93 39.85 21.95
N VAL A 227 3.08 40.41 21.10
CA VAL A 227 1.83 39.76 20.68
C VAL A 227 1.85 39.60 19.17
N LYS A 228 1.93 38.35 18.70
CA LYS A 228 1.88 38.02 17.25
C LYS A 228 0.46 37.56 16.90
N LYS A 229 -0.25 38.31 16.07
CA LYS A 229 -1.54 37.91 15.51
C LYS A 229 -1.30 37.25 14.15
N SER A 230 -1.76 36.02 13.95
CA SER A 230 -1.70 35.34 12.68
C SER A 230 -3.06 34.76 12.32
N GLN A 231 -3.34 34.70 11.03
CA GLN A 231 -4.51 33.98 10.51
C GLN A 231 -4.08 32.63 9.99
N ARG A 232 -4.67 31.57 10.50
CA ARG A 232 -4.46 30.22 10.00
C ARG A 232 -5.65 29.81 9.15
N LYS A 233 -5.44 29.67 7.84
CA LYS A 233 -6.48 29.15 6.95
C LYS A 233 -6.58 27.63 7.15
N ARG A 234 -7.75 27.14 7.57
CA ARG A 234 -8.08 25.72 7.52
C ARG A 234 -8.56 25.38 6.11
N ARG A 235 -7.91 24.46 5.48
CA ARG A 235 -8.38 23.88 4.21
C ARG A 235 -9.10 22.56 4.52
N PRO A 236 -10.15 22.21 3.76
CA PRO A 236 -10.74 20.88 3.86
C PRO A 236 -9.69 19.81 3.57
N ALA A 237 -9.87 18.64 4.15
CA ALA A 237 -9.02 17.51 3.85
C ALA A 237 -9.15 17.12 2.37
N ALA A 238 -8.08 16.60 1.78
CA ALA A 238 -8.14 16.04 0.43
C ALA A 238 -9.11 14.83 0.39
N PRO A 239 -9.71 14.53 -0.76
CA PRO A 239 -10.47 13.30 -0.95
C PRO A 239 -9.65 12.08 -0.54
N PHE A 240 -10.32 11.03 -0.09
CA PHE A 240 -9.66 9.80 0.30
C PHE A 240 -9.00 9.10 -0.89
N THR A 241 -7.75 8.67 -0.68
CA THR A 241 -7.17 7.57 -1.44
C THR A 241 -7.60 6.25 -0.80
N THR A 242 -7.46 5.13 -1.49
CA THR A 242 -7.74 3.79 -0.93
C THR A 242 -7.04 3.57 0.41
N SER A 243 -5.76 3.93 0.50
CA SER A 243 -4.97 3.78 1.72
C SER A 243 -5.48 4.64 2.87
N SER A 244 -5.74 5.92 2.63
CA SER A 244 -6.23 6.84 3.67
C SER A 244 -7.65 6.49 4.12
N LEU A 245 -8.52 6.01 3.22
CA LEU A 245 -9.85 5.50 3.55
C LEU A 245 -9.77 4.29 4.48
N GLN A 246 -8.93 3.32 4.15
CA GLN A 246 -8.74 2.12 4.98
C GLN A 246 -8.21 2.47 6.37
N GLN A 247 -7.24 3.39 6.47
CA GLN A 247 -6.69 3.83 7.75
C GLN A 247 -7.71 4.59 8.60
N ASP A 248 -8.50 5.47 7.99
CA ASP A 248 -9.49 6.27 8.71
C ASP A 248 -10.65 5.39 9.18
N ALA A 249 -11.12 4.46 8.33
CA ALA A 249 -12.14 3.49 8.67
C ALA A 249 -11.68 2.52 9.79
N ALA A 250 -10.43 2.10 9.76
CA ALA A 250 -9.86 1.27 10.83
C ALA A 250 -9.83 2.04 12.17
N ARG A 251 -9.40 3.30 12.16
CA ARG A 251 -9.31 4.12 13.37
C ARG A 251 -10.67 4.53 13.95
N LYS A 252 -11.61 4.93 13.09
CA LYS A 252 -12.89 5.50 13.53
C LYS A 252 -14.00 4.47 13.69
N LEU A 253 -13.99 3.41 12.86
CA LEU A 253 -15.08 2.45 12.77
C LEU A 253 -14.65 1.01 13.14
N GLY A 254 -13.35 0.78 13.37
CA GLY A 254 -12.82 -0.55 13.64
C GLY A 254 -12.95 -1.52 12.46
N PHE A 255 -13.05 -1.02 11.22
CA PHE A 255 -13.25 -1.86 10.06
C PHE A 255 -11.92 -2.46 9.57
N THR A 256 -11.97 -3.71 9.14
CA THR A 256 -10.87 -4.32 8.37
C THR A 256 -10.79 -3.70 6.98
N SER A 257 -9.61 -3.73 6.34
CA SER A 257 -9.45 -3.24 4.96
C SER A 257 -10.43 -3.90 3.99
N ARG A 258 -10.69 -5.20 4.14
CA ARG A 258 -11.67 -5.93 3.31
C ARG A 258 -13.09 -5.38 3.46
N LYS A 259 -13.54 -5.16 4.71
CA LYS A 259 -14.87 -4.61 4.97
C LYS A 259 -14.99 -3.18 4.43
N THR A 260 -13.96 -2.36 4.63
CA THR A 260 -13.93 -0.99 4.11
C THR A 260 -14.08 -0.96 2.60
N MET A 261 -13.32 -1.79 1.87
CA MET A 261 -13.39 -1.82 0.41
C MET A 261 -14.73 -2.36 -0.12
N MET A 262 -15.28 -3.38 0.54
CA MET A 262 -16.61 -3.89 0.18
C MET A 262 -17.69 -2.81 0.32
N LEU A 263 -17.71 -2.07 1.43
CA LEU A 263 -18.69 -1.01 1.66
C LEU A 263 -18.46 0.18 0.71
N ALA A 264 -17.20 0.54 0.47
CA ALA A 264 -16.87 1.61 -0.48
C ALA A 264 -17.35 1.27 -1.90
N GLN A 265 -17.19 0.02 -2.33
CA GLN A 265 -17.67 -0.46 -3.64
C GLN A 265 -19.20 -0.41 -3.73
N GLN A 266 -19.89 -0.89 -2.69
CA GLN A 266 -21.36 -0.82 -2.64
C GLN A 266 -21.89 0.62 -2.70
N LEU A 267 -21.24 1.56 -1.99
CA LEU A 267 -21.62 2.97 -2.04
C LEU A 267 -21.36 3.59 -3.42
N TYR A 268 -20.30 3.17 -4.09
CA TYR A 268 -19.93 3.67 -5.42
C TYR A 268 -20.88 3.14 -6.51
N GLU A 269 -21.16 1.86 -6.49
CA GLU A 269 -22.05 1.20 -7.48
C GLU A 269 -23.54 1.52 -7.23
N GLY A 270 -23.89 1.93 -6.02
CA GLY A 270 -25.26 2.12 -5.56
C GLY A 270 -25.82 0.85 -4.92
N ILE A 271 -26.74 1.05 -3.98
CA ILE A 271 -27.49 -0.03 -3.30
C ILE A 271 -28.95 0.20 -3.67
N GLU A 272 -29.60 -0.80 -4.22
CA GLU A 272 -31.08 -0.82 -4.32
C GLU A 272 -31.64 -0.93 -2.90
N LEU A 273 -32.37 0.09 -2.47
CA LEU A 273 -33.04 0.18 -1.18
C LEU A 273 -34.45 -0.41 -1.25
#